data_1466745e4ac0c18780640af16b50c8e0
#
_entry.id   1466745e4ac0c18780640af16b50c8e0
#
_cell.length_a   1.000
_cell.length_b   1.000
_cell.length_c   1.000
_cell.angle_alpha   90.00
_cell.angle_beta   90.00
_cell.angle_gamma   90.00
#
_symmetry.space_group_name_H-M   'P 1'
#
loop_
_entity.id
_entity.type
_entity.pdbx_description
1 polymer ?
#
loop_
_entity_poly.entity_id
_entity_poly.type
_entity_poly.pdbx_seq_one_letter_code
_entity_poly.pdbx_strand_id
1 'polypeptide(L)'
;MGFLQQLFGGGQTTDLKNIIEQGAFLVDVRTPGEFAGGHVSGSVNIPLNNLPAQLGKFKNKKNIVVFCRSGNRSGQAKIILEQNGFTRVVNGGSWERVNKFLK
;
A
#
# COMPACT_ATOMS: atom_id res chain seq x y z
N MET A 1 6.54 26.44 3.76
CA MET A 1 6.79 25.81 4.33
C MET A 1 7.59 24.66 4.06
N GLY A 2 8.73 24.71 4.19
CA GLY A 2 9.64 23.69 3.82
C GLY A 2 9.33 22.34 4.42
N PHE A 3 8.56 22.33 5.46
CA PHE A 3 8.33 21.07 6.10
C PHE A 3 7.60 20.09 5.20
N LEU A 4 6.84 20.59 4.24
CA LEU A 4 6.19 19.69 3.32
C LEU A 4 7.20 18.93 2.49
N GLN A 5 8.25 19.59 2.12
CA GLN A 5 9.29 18.94 1.34
C GLN A 5 9.94 17.83 2.14
N GLN A 6 10.15 18.08 3.39
CA GLN A 6 10.78 17.11 4.23
C GLN A 6 9.94 15.85 4.34
N LEU A 7 8.64 16.02 4.36
CA LEU A 7 7.78 14.88 4.46
C LEU A 7 7.90 13.96 3.25
N PHE A 8 8.23 14.54 2.11
CA PHE A 8 8.31 13.73 0.91
C PHE A 8 9.67 13.16 0.65
N GLY A 9 10.67 13.66 1.28
CA GLY A 9 12.01 13.19 0.99
C GLY A 9 12.32 11.89 1.69
N GLY A 10 13.45 11.85 2.32
CA GLY A 10 13.91 10.66 2.98
C GLY A 10 12.96 10.15 4.05
N GLY A 11 12.15 11.05 4.62
CA GLY A 11 11.24 10.65 5.66
C GLY A 11 10.21 9.63 5.20
N GLN A 12 9.83 9.65 3.94
CA GLN A 12 8.84 8.72 3.47
C GLN A 12 9.29 7.27 3.57
N THR A 13 10.54 7.00 3.24
CA THR A 13 11.06 5.64 3.33
C THR A 13 11.07 5.15 4.76
N THR A 14 11.51 6.01 5.67
CA THR A 14 11.54 5.67 7.09
C THR A 14 10.14 5.45 7.61
N ASP A 15 9.21 6.30 7.20
CA ASP A 15 7.83 6.19 7.64
C ASP A 15 7.20 4.89 7.16
N LEU A 16 7.47 4.51 5.92
CA LEU A 16 6.93 3.27 5.38
C LEU A 16 7.41 2.08 6.19
N LYS A 17 8.69 2.03 6.50
CA LYS A 17 9.22 0.95 7.31
C LYS A 17 8.54 0.89 8.67
N ASN A 18 8.39 2.04 9.32
CA ASN A 18 7.74 2.09 10.62
C ASN A 18 6.30 1.64 10.55
N ILE A 19 5.59 2.07 9.52
CA ILE A 19 4.19 1.72 9.36
C ILE A 19 4.04 0.21 9.18
N ILE A 20 4.90 -0.39 8.38
CA ILE A 20 4.87 -1.82 8.15
C ILE A 20 5.19 -2.57 9.45
N GLU A 21 6.18 -2.09 10.19
CA GLU A 21 6.56 -2.73 11.44
C GLU A 21 5.47 -2.66 12.50
N GLN A 22 4.61 -1.67 12.40
CA GLN A 22 3.47 -1.53 13.30
C GLN A 22 2.32 -2.48 12.96
N GLY A 23 2.45 -3.25 11.90
CA GLY A 23 1.42 -4.20 11.53
C GLY A 23 0.40 -3.67 10.55
N ALA A 24 0.84 -3.03 9.48
CA ALA A 24 -0.06 -2.51 8.46
C ALA A 24 -0.75 -3.64 7.69
N PHE A 25 -1.93 -3.34 7.16
CA PHE A 25 -2.63 -4.23 6.25
C PHE A 25 -1.97 -4.07 4.87
N LEU A 26 -1.29 -5.09 4.41
CA LEU A 26 -0.51 -5.05 3.18
C LEU A 26 -1.34 -5.58 2.02
N VAL A 27 -1.61 -4.73 1.05
CA VAL A 27 -2.49 -5.07 -0.07
C VAL A 27 -1.78 -4.89 -1.40
N ASP A 28 -1.68 -5.99 -2.13
CA ASP A 28 -1.10 -6.01 -3.47
C ASP A 28 -2.24 -5.84 -4.47
N VAL A 29 -2.22 -4.74 -5.22
CA VAL A 29 -3.30 -4.45 -6.16
C VAL A 29 -2.97 -4.86 -7.59
N ARG A 30 -1.97 -5.73 -7.75
CA ARG A 30 -1.65 -6.30 -9.06
C ARG A 30 -2.67 -7.37 -9.43
N THR A 31 -2.53 -7.91 -10.64
CA THR A 31 -3.40 -9.01 -11.06
C THR A 31 -3.08 -10.28 -10.27
N PRO A 32 -4.03 -11.22 -10.21
CA PRO A 32 -3.78 -12.49 -9.53
C PRO A 32 -2.60 -13.24 -10.12
N GLY A 33 -2.40 -13.16 -11.43
CA GLY A 33 -1.28 -13.84 -12.05
C GLY A 33 0.07 -13.28 -11.62
N GLU A 34 0.15 -11.96 -11.53
CA GLU A 34 1.37 -11.33 -11.04
C GLU A 34 1.64 -11.74 -9.59
N PHE A 35 0.59 -11.73 -8.78
CA PHE A 35 0.69 -12.08 -7.38
C PHE A 35 1.17 -13.52 -7.20
N ALA A 36 0.64 -14.42 -8.00
CA ALA A 36 1.01 -15.84 -7.93
C ALA A 36 2.47 -16.07 -8.28
N GLY A 37 3.04 -15.21 -9.12
CA GLY A 37 4.42 -15.34 -9.54
C GLY A 37 5.44 -14.84 -8.52
N GLY A 38 4.98 -14.24 -7.44
CA GLY A 38 5.83 -13.71 -6.37
C GLY A 38 5.15 -12.55 -5.70
N HIS A 39 5.13 -12.52 -4.38
CA HIS A 39 4.45 -11.45 -3.65
C HIS A 39 5.03 -11.30 -2.26
N VAL A 40 4.62 -10.24 -1.60
CA VAL A 40 5.06 -9.97 -0.23
C VAL A 40 4.40 -10.95 0.72
N SER A 41 5.21 -11.57 1.56
CA SER A 41 4.69 -12.50 2.56
C SER A 41 3.69 -11.81 3.46
N GLY A 42 2.53 -12.43 3.64
CA GLY A 42 1.49 -11.84 4.48
C GLY A 42 0.61 -10.82 3.79
N SER A 43 0.87 -10.52 2.52
CA SER A 43 0.02 -9.57 1.81
C SER A 43 -1.21 -10.25 1.24
N VAL A 44 -2.23 -9.44 1.00
CA VAL A 44 -3.50 -9.89 0.43
C VAL A 44 -3.59 -9.32 -0.98
N ASN A 45 -4.03 -10.13 -1.93
CA ASN A 45 -4.20 -9.67 -3.30
C ASN A 45 -5.62 -9.15 -3.51
N ILE A 46 -5.76 -7.87 -3.74
CA ILE A 46 -7.03 -7.26 -4.11
C ILE A 46 -6.73 -6.43 -5.36
N PRO A 47 -6.90 -7.02 -6.55
CA PRO A 47 -6.59 -6.31 -7.80
C PRO A 47 -7.31 -4.98 -7.89
N LEU A 48 -6.67 -4.00 -8.49
CA LEU A 48 -7.22 -2.66 -8.58
C LEU A 48 -8.65 -2.65 -9.11
N ASN A 49 -8.93 -3.48 -10.14
CA ASN A 49 -10.26 -3.52 -10.73
C ASN A 49 -11.32 -3.99 -9.75
N ASN A 50 -10.95 -4.80 -8.78
CA ASN A 50 -11.91 -5.34 -7.82
C ASN A 50 -12.00 -4.51 -6.55
N LEU A 51 -11.12 -3.54 -6.40
CA LEU A 51 -11.02 -2.78 -5.17
C LEU A 51 -12.34 -2.15 -4.73
N PRO A 52 -13.09 -1.48 -5.63
CA PRO A 52 -14.34 -0.84 -5.20
C PRO A 52 -15.35 -1.83 -4.62
N ALA A 53 -15.30 -3.09 -5.04
CA ALA A 53 -16.22 -4.09 -4.53
C ALA A 53 -15.72 -4.76 -3.25
N GLN A 54 -14.50 -4.45 -2.84
CA GLN A 54 -13.87 -5.11 -1.71
C GLN A 54 -13.53 -4.15 -0.56
N LEU A 55 -14.18 -3.00 -0.54
CA LEU A 55 -13.85 -1.98 0.46
C LEU A 55 -14.07 -2.46 1.89
N GLY A 56 -14.98 -3.40 2.07
CA GLY A 56 -15.23 -3.93 3.41
C GLY A 56 -14.02 -4.59 4.05
N LYS A 57 -13.10 -5.08 3.23
CA LYS A 57 -11.90 -5.73 3.76
C LYS A 57 -10.93 -4.75 4.41
N PHE A 58 -11.11 -3.46 4.15
CA PHE A 58 -10.23 -2.44 4.69
C PHE A 58 -10.75 -1.84 6.00
N LYS A 59 -11.97 -2.20 6.37
CA LYS A 59 -12.56 -1.62 7.59
C LYS A 59 -11.81 -2.08 8.82
N ASN A 60 -11.68 -1.17 9.77
CA ASN A 60 -11.03 -1.44 11.06
C ASN A 60 -9.53 -1.72 10.96
N LYS A 61 -8.94 -1.40 9.82
CA LYS A 61 -7.49 -1.50 9.67
C LYS A 61 -6.88 -0.17 10.08
N LYS A 62 -5.89 -0.22 10.95
CA LYS A 62 -5.25 0.99 11.44
C LYS A 62 -4.43 1.68 10.37
N ASN A 63 -3.58 0.92 9.69
CA ASN A 63 -2.77 1.44 8.59
C ASN A 63 -2.91 0.51 7.41
N ILE A 64 -2.98 1.09 6.22
CA ILE A 64 -3.12 0.35 4.98
C ILE A 64 -1.96 0.73 4.07
N VAL A 65 -1.25 -0.27 3.56
CA VAL A 65 -0.19 -0.04 2.58
C VAL A 65 -0.58 -0.78 1.31
N VAL A 66 -0.77 -0.02 0.22
CA VAL A 66 -1.08 -0.59 -1.08
C VAL A 66 0.15 -0.50 -1.97
N PHE A 67 0.35 -1.50 -2.80
CA PHE A 67 1.50 -1.53 -3.68
C PHE A 67 1.18 -2.34 -4.92
N CYS A 68 2.01 -2.17 -5.93
CA CYS A 68 1.85 -2.89 -7.18
C CYS A 68 3.23 -3.14 -7.75
N ARG A 69 3.37 -3.16 -9.07
CA ARG A 69 4.68 -3.41 -9.66
C ARG A 69 5.58 -2.17 -9.60
N SER A 70 5.01 -0.98 -9.84
CA SER A 70 5.81 0.24 -9.93
C SER A 70 5.22 1.43 -9.19
N GLY A 71 4.07 1.28 -8.56
CA GLY A 71 3.44 2.37 -7.80
C GLY A 71 2.30 3.07 -8.50
N ASN A 72 2.09 2.81 -9.79
CA ASN A 72 1.03 3.49 -10.54
C ASN A 72 -0.35 3.01 -10.14
N ARG A 73 -0.59 1.70 -10.23
CA ARG A 73 -1.89 1.14 -9.85
C ARG A 73 -2.16 1.36 -8.38
N SER A 74 -1.14 1.25 -7.54
CA SER A 74 -1.32 1.48 -6.12
C SER A 74 -1.61 2.95 -5.81
N GLY A 75 -1.09 3.87 -6.62
CA GLY A 75 -1.47 5.27 -6.49
C GLY A 75 -2.95 5.47 -6.75
N GLN A 76 -3.48 4.80 -7.76
CA GLN A 76 -4.91 4.85 -8.04
C GLN A 76 -5.72 4.21 -6.92
N ALA A 77 -5.23 3.10 -6.38
CA ALA A 77 -5.90 2.43 -5.28
C ALA A 77 -6.00 3.35 -4.06
N LYS A 78 -4.91 4.07 -3.77
CA LYS A 78 -4.91 5.01 -2.65
C LYS A 78 -5.99 6.07 -2.83
N ILE A 79 -6.13 6.61 -4.03
CA ILE A 79 -7.14 7.61 -4.31
C ILE A 79 -8.54 7.04 -4.07
N ILE A 80 -8.80 5.84 -4.59
CA ILE A 80 -10.10 5.20 -4.41
C ILE A 80 -10.42 5.01 -2.93
N LEU A 81 -9.45 4.53 -2.18
CA LEU A 81 -9.65 4.31 -0.75
C LEU A 81 -9.92 5.62 -0.01
N GLU A 82 -9.16 6.65 -0.33
CA GLU A 82 -9.35 7.95 0.33
C GLU A 82 -10.70 8.56 -0.02
N GLN A 83 -11.15 8.38 -1.25
CA GLN A 83 -12.47 8.86 -1.65
C GLN A 83 -13.60 8.13 -0.92
N ASN A 84 -13.31 6.97 -0.36
CA ASN A 84 -14.29 6.19 0.39
C ASN A 84 -14.06 6.27 1.89
N GLY A 85 -13.32 7.27 2.35
CA GLY A 85 -13.23 7.57 3.76
C GLY A 85 -12.07 6.93 4.51
N PHE A 86 -11.21 6.22 3.84
CA PHE A 86 -10.04 5.63 4.51
C PHE A 86 -8.93 6.66 4.57
N THR A 87 -8.39 6.89 5.75
CA THR A 87 -7.47 8.00 5.97
C THR A 87 -6.01 7.62 6.16
N ARG A 88 -5.71 6.40 6.54
CA ARG A 88 -4.33 6.01 6.77
C ARG A 88 -3.86 5.05 5.68
N VAL A 89 -3.81 5.57 4.47
CA VAL A 89 -3.43 4.80 3.30
C VAL A 89 -2.11 5.32 2.75
N VAL A 90 -1.18 4.42 2.55
CA VAL A 90 0.14 4.75 2.03
C VAL A 90 0.36 3.98 0.73
N ASN A 91 0.87 4.67 -0.28
CA ASN A 91 1.29 4.01 -1.51
C ASN A 91 2.72 3.52 -1.29
N GLY A 92 2.88 2.22 -1.16
CA GLY A 92 4.18 1.61 -0.91
C GLY A 92 5.07 1.52 -2.13
N GLY A 93 4.52 1.80 -3.31
CA GLY A 93 5.30 1.74 -4.54
C GLY A 93 5.35 0.33 -5.10
N SER A 94 6.53 -0.20 -5.32
CA SER A 94 6.68 -1.54 -5.85
C SER A 94 6.59 -2.57 -4.71
N TRP A 95 6.08 -3.73 -5.04
CA TRP A 95 6.00 -4.80 -4.05
C TRP A 95 7.40 -5.23 -3.59
N GLU A 96 8.38 -5.10 -4.47
CA GLU A 96 9.75 -5.44 -4.09
C GLU A 96 10.29 -4.50 -3.04
N ARG A 97 9.95 -3.21 -3.15
CA ARG A 97 10.35 -2.24 -2.14
C ARG A 97 9.73 -2.56 -0.79
N VAL A 98 8.43 -2.86 -0.79
CA VAL A 98 7.75 -3.23 0.45
C VAL A 98 8.36 -4.50 1.04
N ASN A 99 8.67 -5.46 0.17
CA ASN A 99 9.22 -6.72 0.61
C ASN A 99 10.55 -6.55 1.34
N LYS A 100 11.33 -5.54 0.97
CA LYS A 100 12.61 -5.30 1.62
C LYS A 100 12.45 -4.95 3.09
N PHE A 101 11.34 -4.35 3.46
CA PHE A 101 11.13 -3.93 4.84
C PHE A 101 10.64 -5.06 5.74
N LEU A 102 10.40 -6.22 5.18
CA LEU A 102 9.92 -7.37 5.96
C LEU A 102 11.03 -8.34 6.34
N LYS A 103 12.23 -8.02 6.00
CA LYS A 103 13.36 -8.92 6.29
C LYS A 103 14.00 -8.66 7.62
#